data_b2dd3e40f4c50c30706423c76b438c61
#
_entry.id   b2dd3e40f4c50c30706423c76b438c61
#
_cell.length_a   1.000
_cell.length_b   1.000
_cell.length_c   1.000
_cell.angle_alpha   90.00
_cell.angle_beta   90.00
_cell.angle_gamma   90.00
#
_symmetry.space_group_name_H-M   'P 1'
#
loop_
_entity.id
_entity.type
_entity.pdbx_description
1 polymer ?
#
loop_
_entity_poly.entity_id
_entity_poly.type
_entity_poly.pdbx_seq_one_letter_code
_entity_poly.pdbx_strand_id
1 'polypeptide(L)'
;IDLPAGIYPFVTAVRDYGEKYLEYWCSDLKLIHDAELNICIDTLEVYGLNYFKVAGAYPSITVYFRPMSLPKFLAQAEDIAPEINTIQAVVDGKALSVLTVNRVKEYVGDGSMSAYLIQIAEPEDGPNWNRLDLEIIDCDGNYGVASIYHC
;
A
#
# COMPACT_ATOMS: atom_id res chain seq x y z
N ILE A 1 7.17 5.96 -21.74
CA ILE A 1 5.76 6.31 -22.06
C ILE A 1 5.65 7.82 -21.95
N ASP A 2 5.16 8.46 -22.99
CA ASP A 2 4.90 9.90 -22.99
C ASP A 2 3.44 10.13 -22.60
N LEU A 3 3.23 10.80 -21.48
CA LEU A 3 1.92 11.20 -20.98
C LEU A 3 1.92 12.72 -20.73
N PRO A 4 0.78 13.41 -20.94
CA PRO A 4 0.65 14.80 -20.54
C PRO A 4 0.87 14.97 -19.04
N ALA A 5 1.31 16.16 -18.63
CA ALA A 5 1.36 16.47 -17.18
C ALA A 5 -0.02 16.32 -16.56
N GLY A 6 -0.12 15.63 -15.43
CA GLY A 6 -1.41 15.32 -14.79
C GLY A 6 -1.29 14.42 -13.57
N ILE A 7 -2.45 14.07 -13.02
CA ILE A 7 -2.61 13.10 -11.94
C ILE A 7 -3.31 11.87 -12.51
N TYR A 8 -2.75 10.71 -12.29
CA TYR A 8 -3.21 9.46 -12.88
C TYR A 8 -3.43 8.38 -11.82
N PRO A 9 -4.56 7.67 -11.86
CA PRO A 9 -4.64 6.35 -11.25
C PRO A 9 -3.73 5.42 -12.06
N PHE A 10 -2.92 4.63 -11.37
CA PHE A 10 -1.99 3.74 -12.01
C PHE A 10 -2.02 2.36 -11.35
N VAL A 11 -2.17 1.34 -12.16
CA VAL A 11 -2.03 -0.06 -11.78
C VAL A 11 -1.22 -0.77 -12.84
N THR A 12 -0.39 -1.70 -12.44
CA THR A 12 0.36 -2.56 -13.37
C THR A 12 0.41 -3.99 -12.86
N ALA A 13 0.27 -4.89 -13.80
CA ALA A 13 0.36 -6.32 -13.60
C ALA A 13 1.33 -6.94 -14.60
N VAL A 14 1.83 -8.11 -14.28
CA VAL A 14 2.63 -8.93 -15.20
C VAL A 14 1.76 -9.96 -15.91
N ARG A 15 2.31 -10.63 -16.93
CA ARG A 15 1.59 -11.59 -17.77
C ARG A 15 0.89 -12.70 -16.96
N ASP A 16 1.55 -13.20 -15.90
CA ASP A 16 1.06 -14.29 -15.06
C ASP A 16 0.25 -13.81 -13.84
N TYR A 17 -0.45 -12.66 -14.00
CA TYR A 17 -1.35 -12.13 -12.97
C TYR A 17 -2.44 -13.13 -12.57
N GLY A 18 -2.65 -13.27 -11.27
CA GLY A 18 -3.62 -14.21 -10.69
C GLY A 18 -3.18 -15.67 -10.68
N GLU A 19 -2.07 -16.02 -11.36
CA GLU A 19 -1.50 -17.35 -11.37
C GLU A 19 -0.19 -17.45 -10.56
N LYS A 20 0.71 -16.49 -10.75
CA LYS A 20 2.02 -16.43 -10.07
C LYS A 20 2.27 -15.13 -9.33
N TYR A 21 1.63 -14.05 -9.77
CA TYR A 21 1.83 -12.69 -9.26
C TYR A 21 0.51 -11.97 -9.07
N LEU A 22 0.52 -10.97 -8.20
CA LEU A 22 -0.55 -9.98 -8.07
C LEU A 22 -0.16 -8.65 -8.74
N GLU A 23 -0.75 -7.55 -8.31
CA GLU A 23 -0.62 -6.24 -8.93
C GLU A 23 0.13 -5.25 -8.05
N TYR A 24 0.63 -4.19 -8.68
CA TYR A 24 1.07 -2.98 -8.01
C TYR A 24 0.09 -1.84 -8.26
N TRP A 25 -0.29 -1.15 -7.20
CA TRP A 25 -1.16 0.02 -7.23
C TRP A 25 -0.41 1.30 -6.87
N CYS A 26 -0.66 2.35 -7.64
CA CYS A 26 -0.20 3.69 -7.34
C CYS A 26 -1.39 4.65 -7.45
N SER A 27 -1.79 5.23 -6.32
CA SER A 27 -2.88 6.22 -6.29
C SER A 27 -2.33 7.62 -6.51
N ASP A 28 -3.05 8.39 -7.33
CA ASP A 28 -2.78 9.80 -7.58
C ASP A 28 -1.36 10.11 -8.10
N LEU A 29 -0.83 9.22 -8.95
CA LEU A 29 0.50 9.39 -9.57
C LEU A 29 0.60 10.79 -10.20
N LYS A 30 1.46 11.63 -9.67
CA LYS A 30 1.72 12.98 -10.19
C LYS A 30 2.83 12.96 -11.24
N LEU A 31 2.46 13.21 -12.49
CA LEU A 31 3.39 13.40 -13.59
C LEU A 31 3.42 14.90 -13.96
N ILE A 32 4.23 15.66 -13.25
CA ILE A 32 4.48 17.09 -13.53
C ILE A 32 5.86 17.32 -14.12
N HIS A 33 6.71 16.31 -14.09
CA HIS A 33 8.05 16.22 -14.67
C HIS A 33 8.31 14.79 -15.10
N ASP A 34 9.41 14.57 -15.83
CA ASP A 34 9.91 13.22 -16.09
C ASP A 34 10.13 12.49 -14.77
N ALA A 35 9.60 11.28 -14.67
CA ALA A 35 9.66 10.47 -13.46
C ALA A 35 10.07 9.04 -13.78
N GLU A 36 10.82 8.43 -12.87
CA GLU A 36 11.13 7.02 -12.89
C GLU A 36 10.43 6.34 -11.72
N LEU A 37 9.70 5.27 -12.01
CA LEU A 37 8.99 4.47 -11.02
C LEU A 37 9.45 3.02 -11.13
N ASN A 38 10.34 2.62 -10.21
CA ASN A 38 10.80 1.25 -10.09
C ASN A 38 9.88 0.50 -9.11
N ILE A 39 9.30 -0.59 -9.56
CA ILE A 39 8.35 -1.38 -8.79
C ILE A 39 8.78 -2.84 -8.73
N CYS A 40 8.40 -3.52 -7.66
CA CYS A 40 8.53 -4.97 -7.51
C CYS A 40 7.14 -5.58 -7.40
N ILE A 41 6.84 -6.53 -8.27
CA ILE A 41 5.57 -7.28 -8.27
C ILE A 41 5.86 -8.70 -7.79
N ASP A 42 5.12 -9.15 -6.79
CA ASP A 42 5.25 -10.48 -6.20
C ASP A 42 3.86 -11.05 -5.88
N THR A 43 3.77 -11.95 -4.93
CA THR A 43 2.56 -12.70 -4.55
C THR A 43 1.68 -11.99 -3.52
N LEU A 44 2.10 -10.84 -3.00
CA LEU A 44 1.24 -9.97 -2.21
C LEU A 44 0.85 -8.70 -2.96
N GLU A 45 -0.35 -8.24 -2.68
CA GLU A 45 -0.88 -6.96 -3.14
C GLU A 45 -1.24 -6.10 -1.93
N VAL A 46 -0.90 -4.83 -2.00
CA VAL A 46 -1.37 -3.78 -1.07
C VAL A 46 -2.50 -3.05 -1.76
N TYR A 47 -3.72 -3.45 -1.48
CA TYR A 47 -4.92 -2.90 -2.11
C TYR A 47 -5.53 -1.77 -1.28
N GLY A 48 -6.07 -0.75 -1.97
CA GLY A 48 -6.84 0.32 -1.35
C GLY A 48 -6.02 1.18 -0.39
N LEU A 49 -4.70 1.31 -0.65
CA LEU A 49 -3.84 2.19 0.12
C LEU A 49 -4.41 3.59 0.16
N ASN A 50 -4.63 4.10 1.37
CA ASN A 50 -5.12 5.43 1.63
C ASN A 50 -4.49 5.99 2.89
N TYR A 51 -4.48 7.30 3.03
CA TYR A 51 -3.98 7.96 4.22
C TYR A 51 -4.89 9.12 4.63
N PHE A 52 -4.90 9.42 5.91
CA PHE A 52 -5.59 10.59 6.44
C PHE A 52 -4.95 11.06 7.74
N LYS A 53 -5.24 12.30 8.09
CA LYS A 53 -4.78 12.91 9.32
C LYS A 53 -5.99 13.29 10.16
N VAL A 54 -5.98 12.90 11.42
CA VAL A 54 -7.03 13.26 12.36
C VAL A 54 -6.65 14.60 13.03
N ALA A 55 -7.45 15.63 12.84
CA ALA A 55 -7.21 16.93 13.44
C ALA A 55 -7.19 16.86 14.98
N GLY A 56 -6.15 17.40 15.59
CA GLY A 56 -5.98 17.39 17.04
C GLY A 56 -5.47 16.07 17.64
N ALA A 57 -5.24 15.05 16.81
CA ALA A 57 -4.59 13.82 17.26
C ALA A 57 -3.07 14.01 17.39
N TYR A 58 -2.41 12.97 17.92
CA TYR A 58 -0.95 12.91 17.95
C TYR A 58 -0.38 13.15 16.54
N PRO A 59 0.76 13.84 16.40
CA PRO A 59 1.39 14.10 15.11
C PRO A 59 1.79 12.78 14.40
N SER A 60 0.88 12.28 13.62
CA SER A 60 1.02 11.03 12.88
C SER A 60 0.15 11.04 11.63
N ILE A 61 0.47 10.21 10.68
CA ILE A 61 -0.36 9.91 9.51
C ILE A 61 -1.01 8.56 9.75
N THR A 62 -2.33 8.49 9.63
CA THR A 62 -3.06 7.22 9.64
C THR A 62 -3.10 6.66 8.22
N VAL A 63 -2.73 5.41 8.07
CA VAL A 63 -2.67 4.71 6.79
C VAL A 63 -3.58 3.50 6.84
N TYR A 64 -4.43 3.35 5.84
CA TYR A 64 -5.30 2.21 5.63
C TYR A 64 -4.84 1.41 4.43
N PHE A 65 -4.89 0.07 4.53
CA PHE A 65 -4.68 -0.82 3.39
C PHE A 65 -5.27 -2.22 3.65
N ARG A 66 -5.53 -2.95 2.56
CA ARG A 66 -5.90 -4.37 2.59
C ARG A 66 -4.79 -5.19 1.92
N PRO A 67 -4.08 -6.04 2.67
CA PRO A 67 -3.16 -6.97 2.06
C PRO A 67 -3.94 -8.14 1.44
N MET A 68 -3.57 -8.55 0.24
CA MET A 68 -4.13 -9.72 -0.43
C MET A 68 -3.00 -10.68 -0.79
N SER A 69 -3.22 -11.97 -0.51
CA SER A 69 -2.26 -13.04 -0.74
C SER A 69 -2.72 -13.95 -1.86
N LEU A 70 -1.92 -14.06 -2.91
CA LEU A 70 -2.19 -14.99 -4.01
C LEU A 70 -2.22 -16.45 -3.53
N PRO A 71 -1.28 -16.95 -2.70
CA PRO A 71 -1.37 -18.32 -2.18
C PRO A 71 -2.68 -18.60 -1.43
N LYS A 72 -3.14 -17.65 -0.62
CA LYS A 72 -4.42 -17.80 0.10
C LYS A 72 -5.62 -17.77 -0.83
N PHE A 73 -5.60 -16.93 -1.84
CA PHE A 73 -6.63 -16.87 -2.88
C PHE A 73 -6.73 -18.19 -3.65
N LEU A 74 -5.60 -18.72 -4.10
CA LEU A 74 -5.56 -20.01 -4.81
C LEU A 74 -5.98 -21.18 -3.92
N ALA A 75 -5.73 -21.11 -2.62
CA ALA A 75 -6.19 -22.08 -1.62
C ALA A 75 -7.66 -21.89 -1.21
N GLN A 76 -8.37 -20.93 -1.78
CA GLN A 76 -9.77 -20.59 -1.46
C GLN A 76 -9.99 -20.30 0.02
N ALA A 77 -9.04 -19.62 0.67
CA ALA A 77 -9.16 -19.22 2.06
C ALA A 77 -10.33 -18.24 2.24
N GLU A 78 -11.04 -18.35 3.37
CA GLU A 78 -12.14 -17.44 3.72
C GLU A 78 -11.65 -15.98 3.82
N ASP A 79 -10.49 -15.77 4.43
CA ASP A 79 -9.82 -14.47 4.51
C ASP A 79 -8.50 -14.55 3.74
N ILE A 80 -8.44 -13.87 2.60
CA ILE A 80 -7.26 -13.84 1.74
C ILE A 80 -6.17 -12.89 2.24
N ALA A 81 -6.45 -12.09 3.28
CA ALA A 81 -5.44 -11.26 3.91
C ALA A 81 -4.44 -12.15 4.68
N PRO A 82 -3.15 -12.06 4.39
CA PRO A 82 -2.12 -12.79 5.13
C PRO A 82 -1.87 -12.15 6.49
N GLU A 83 -1.19 -12.87 7.35
CA GLU A 83 -0.60 -12.31 8.56
C GLU A 83 0.70 -11.59 8.19
N ILE A 84 0.79 -10.29 8.52
CA ILE A 84 1.92 -9.46 8.12
C ILE A 84 3.00 -9.52 9.18
N ASN A 85 4.21 -9.86 8.76
CA ASN A 85 5.40 -9.88 9.60
C ASN A 85 6.10 -8.51 9.65
N THR A 86 6.19 -7.83 8.51
CA THR A 86 6.88 -6.54 8.40
C THR A 86 6.03 -5.54 7.62
N ILE A 87 5.93 -4.33 8.16
CA ILE A 87 5.34 -3.17 7.49
C ILE A 87 6.42 -2.08 7.48
N GLN A 88 6.74 -1.56 6.30
CA GLN A 88 7.64 -0.45 6.13
C GLN A 88 6.96 0.67 5.37
N ALA A 89 6.91 1.84 5.98
CA ALA A 89 6.43 3.07 5.35
C ALA A 89 7.63 3.92 4.93
N VAL A 90 7.68 4.31 3.67
CA VAL A 90 8.74 5.14 3.10
C VAL A 90 8.11 6.38 2.49
N VAL A 91 8.47 7.56 2.97
CA VAL A 91 7.98 8.84 2.45
C VAL A 91 9.14 9.58 1.80
N ASP A 92 9.01 9.88 0.51
CA ASP A 92 10.05 10.55 -0.29
C ASP A 92 11.44 9.92 -0.13
N GLY A 93 11.48 8.57 -0.09
CA GLY A 93 12.71 7.80 0.05
C GLY A 93 13.25 7.64 1.48
N LYS A 94 12.56 8.22 2.50
CA LYS A 94 12.94 8.11 3.91
C LYS A 94 12.00 7.16 4.65
N ALA A 95 12.53 6.15 5.31
CA ALA A 95 11.73 5.26 6.15
C ALA A 95 11.21 6.00 7.39
N LEU A 96 9.91 5.86 7.66
CA LEU A 96 9.25 6.42 8.82
C LEU A 96 8.89 5.34 9.82
N SER A 97 8.91 5.68 11.11
CA SER A 97 8.53 4.76 12.17
C SER A 97 7.05 4.42 12.10
N VAL A 98 6.72 3.13 12.15
CA VAL A 98 5.37 2.63 12.37
C VAL A 98 5.09 2.66 13.87
N LEU A 99 4.14 3.50 14.29
CA LEU A 99 3.84 3.76 15.70
C LEU A 99 2.83 2.77 16.26
N THR A 100 1.80 2.45 15.47
CA THR A 100 0.75 1.49 15.84
C THR A 100 0.35 0.65 14.64
N VAL A 101 -0.07 -0.58 14.90
CA VAL A 101 -0.63 -1.50 13.89
C VAL A 101 -1.93 -2.08 14.44
N ASN A 102 -3.04 -1.81 13.76
CA ASN A 102 -4.35 -2.35 14.11
C ASN A 102 -4.89 -3.17 12.95
N ARG A 103 -5.14 -4.44 13.19
CA ARG A 103 -5.86 -5.30 12.25
C ARG A 103 -7.35 -5.14 12.49
N VAL A 104 -8.09 -4.87 11.44
CA VAL A 104 -9.54 -4.63 11.47
C VAL A 104 -10.24 -5.55 10.49
N LYS A 105 -11.55 -5.75 10.67
CA LYS A 105 -12.39 -6.48 9.73
C LYS A 105 -13.14 -5.50 8.85
N GLU A 106 -13.05 -5.72 7.54
CA GLU A 106 -13.79 -4.98 6.54
C GLU A 106 -14.86 -5.84 5.90
N TYR A 107 -16.03 -5.26 5.69
CA TYR A 107 -17.10 -5.90 4.95
C TYR A 107 -16.82 -5.82 3.44
N VAL A 108 -16.92 -6.95 2.77
CA VAL A 108 -16.62 -7.09 1.33
C VAL A 108 -17.75 -7.80 0.58
N GLY A 109 -18.96 -7.30 0.71
CA GLY A 109 -20.15 -7.89 0.11
C GLY A 109 -20.81 -8.92 1.01
N ASP A 110 -20.72 -10.19 0.68
CA ASP A 110 -21.29 -11.34 1.40
C ASP A 110 -20.34 -11.95 2.45
N GLY A 111 -19.20 -11.31 2.70
CA GLY A 111 -18.22 -11.74 3.68
C GLY A 111 -17.44 -10.58 4.27
N SER A 112 -16.38 -10.90 4.97
CA SER A 112 -15.42 -9.94 5.52
C SER A 112 -14.00 -10.41 5.27
N MET A 113 -13.08 -9.45 5.14
CA MET A 113 -11.65 -9.71 5.10
C MET A 113 -10.91 -8.82 6.09
N SER A 114 -9.69 -9.20 6.44
CA SER A 114 -8.86 -8.37 7.28
C SER A 114 -8.24 -7.22 6.49
N ALA A 115 -8.21 -6.05 7.13
CA ALA A 115 -7.50 -4.86 6.69
C ALA A 115 -6.63 -4.33 7.82
N TYR A 116 -5.84 -3.31 7.54
CA TYR A 116 -4.97 -2.68 8.51
C TYR A 116 -5.20 -1.18 8.58
N LEU A 117 -5.26 -0.67 9.79
CA LEU A 117 -5.13 0.73 10.13
C LEU A 117 -3.84 0.91 10.93
N ILE A 118 -2.87 1.57 10.36
CA ILE A 118 -1.61 1.84 11.02
C ILE A 118 -1.42 3.34 11.23
N GLN A 119 -0.60 3.71 12.21
CA GLN A 119 -0.11 5.06 12.35
C GLN A 119 1.38 5.08 12.08
N ILE A 120 1.82 6.00 11.24
CA ILE A 120 3.23 6.27 10.97
C ILE A 120 3.60 7.64 11.47
N ALA A 121 4.86 7.85 11.83
CA ALA A 121 5.36 9.15 12.23
C ALA A 121 5.21 10.16 11.09
N GLU A 122 5.02 11.43 11.42
CA GLU A 122 5.10 12.50 10.43
C GLU A 122 6.55 12.65 9.92
N PRO A 123 6.72 13.01 8.64
CA PRO A 123 8.04 13.40 8.14
C PRO A 123 8.61 14.59 8.91
N GLU A 124 9.91 14.55 9.21
CA GLU A 124 10.60 15.64 9.93
C GLU A 124 10.53 16.98 9.17
N ASP A 125 10.49 16.92 7.84
CA ASP A 125 10.39 18.07 6.95
C ASP A 125 8.96 18.68 6.89
N GLY A 126 8.04 18.17 7.70
CA GLY A 126 6.66 18.66 7.81
C GLY A 126 5.66 17.97 6.86
N PRO A 127 4.46 18.57 6.68
CA PRO A 127 3.36 17.91 6.00
C PRO A 127 3.47 17.89 4.46
N ASN A 128 4.44 18.58 3.88
CA ASN A 128 4.58 18.75 2.42
C ASN A 128 5.44 17.64 1.81
N TRP A 129 5.02 16.40 1.98
CA TRP A 129 5.64 15.27 1.31
C TRP A 129 4.97 14.98 -0.05
N ASN A 130 5.61 14.19 -0.88
CA ASN A 130 5.15 13.92 -2.25
C ASN A 130 4.58 12.51 -2.40
N ARG A 131 5.29 11.47 -1.94
CA ARG A 131 4.91 10.07 -2.14
C ARG A 131 5.14 9.24 -0.88
N LEU A 132 4.15 8.41 -0.55
CA LEU A 132 4.26 7.32 0.42
C LEU A 132 4.30 5.99 -0.35
N ASP A 133 5.31 5.19 -0.09
CA ASP A 133 5.41 3.79 -0.47
C ASP A 133 5.18 2.93 0.78
N LEU A 134 4.24 2.00 0.69
CA LEU A 134 3.99 1.03 1.76
C LEU A 134 4.38 -0.35 1.30
N GLU A 135 5.38 -0.92 1.96
CA GLU A 135 5.91 -2.26 1.72
C GLU A 135 5.46 -3.20 2.82
N ILE A 136 5.07 -4.40 2.46
CA ILE A 136 4.69 -5.45 3.41
C ILE A 136 5.40 -6.76 3.08
N ILE A 137 5.73 -7.51 4.13
CA ILE A 137 6.20 -8.88 4.02
C ILE A 137 5.36 -9.72 4.98
N ASP A 138 4.78 -10.81 4.49
CA ASP A 138 4.01 -11.73 5.32
C ASP A 138 4.90 -12.72 6.10
N CYS A 139 4.27 -13.56 6.92
CA CYS A 139 4.99 -14.54 7.72
C CYS A 139 5.65 -15.65 6.89
N ASP A 140 5.25 -15.82 5.64
CA ASP A 140 5.82 -16.78 4.69
C ASP A 140 6.93 -16.16 3.81
N GLY A 141 7.21 -14.86 3.97
CA GLY A 141 8.25 -14.13 3.26
C GLY A 141 7.81 -13.57 1.90
N ASN A 142 6.52 -13.60 1.59
CA ASN A 142 6.00 -12.98 0.37
C ASN A 142 5.98 -11.45 0.51
N TYR A 143 6.17 -10.76 -0.61
CA TYR A 143 6.34 -9.31 -0.67
C TYR A 143 5.18 -8.64 -1.42
N GLY A 144 4.83 -7.43 -0.99
CA GLY A 144 3.90 -6.55 -1.68
C GLY A 144 4.19 -5.09 -1.41
N VAL A 145 3.86 -4.22 -2.35
CA VAL A 145 4.05 -2.79 -2.24
C VAL A 145 2.95 -2.03 -2.98
N ALA A 146 2.58 -0.89 -2.47
CA ALA A 146 1.77 0.11 -3.17
C ALA A 146 2.28 1.51 -2.85
N SER A 147 1.92 2.46 -3.69
CA SER A 147 2.28 3.87 -3.53
C SER A 147 1.06 4.76 -3.58
N ILE A 148 1.12 5.89 -2.89
CA ILE A 148 0.13 6.96 -2.97
C ILE A 148 0.83 8.31 -2.96
N TYR A 149 0.41 9.20 -3.86
CA TYR A 149 0.91 10.57 -3.89
C TYR A 149 0.04 11.46 -3.02
N HIS A 150 0.69 12.39 -2.35
CA HIS A 150 0.02 13.42 -1.55
C HIS A 150 -0.53 14.52 -2.46
N CYS A 151 -1.82 14.76 -2.39
CA CYS A 151 -2.52 15.79 -3.16
C CYS A 151 -2.92 16.96 -2.28
#